data_65a191b37f6a9c746c593f896b5d936d
#
_entry.id   65a191b37f6a9c746c593f896b5d936d
#
_cell.length_a   1.000
_cell.length_b   1.000
_cell.length_c   1.000
_cell.angle_alpha   90.00
_cell.angle_beta   90.00
_cell.angle_gamma   90.00
#
_symmetry.space_group_name_H-M   'P 1'
#
loop_
_entity.id
_entity.type
_entity.pdbx_description
1 polymer ?
#
loop_
_entity_poly.entity_id
_entity_poly.type
_entity_poly.pdbx_seq_one_letter_code
_entity_poly.pdbx_strand_id
1 'polypeptide(L)'
;MADTFRTAQYFKITTPDKPGEGAHMLAVFRDAGLDLIAFSGFPRARRGQLDFVPVDAAAFKNAAKQARVKVEGPKTCFLAEGDDRRGAGAELMAKLAEAKINVTALQAICAGNGRYGAIFWVKPRDVKKAAQALGIG
;
A
#
# COMPACT_ATOMS: atom_id res chain seq x y z
N MET A 1 21.07 -1.62 11.08
CA MET A 1 20.85 -0.98 9.78
C MET A 1 19.59 -0.14 9.78
N ALA A 2 19.66 0.99 9.11
CA ALA A 2 18.51 1.87 9.02
C ALA A 2 17.41 1.27 8.17
N ASP A 3 16.18 1.67 8.44
CA ASP A 3 15.05 1.30 7.60
C ASP A 3 15.12 2.01 6.25
N THR A 4 14.53 1.39 5.25
CA THR A 4 14.39 1.98 3.92
C THR A 4 12.94 2.41 3.73
N PHE A 5 12.73 3.63 3.26
CA PHE A 5 11.41 4.19 3.00
C PHE A 5 11.31 4.59 1.54
N ARG A 6 10.15 4.37 0.95
CA ARG A 6 9.86 4.82 -0.40
C ARG A 6 8.39 5.09 -0.58
N THR A 7 8.06 5.87 -1.60
CA THR A 7 6.67 6.02 -2.02
C THR A 7 6.36 4.97 -3.08
N ALA A 8 5.07 4.67 -3.21
CA ALA A 8 4.59 3.79 -4.26
C ALA A 8 3.21 4.27 -4.70
N GLN A 9 2.81 3.86 -5.88
CA GLN A 9 1.49 4.18 -6.40
C GLN A 9 0.54 3.04 -6.12
N TYR A 10 -0.68 3.37 -5.68
CA TYR A 10 -1.69 2.37 -5.44
C TYR A 10 -2.99 2.73 -6.15
N PHE A 11 -3.79 1.70 -6.37
CA PHE A 11 -5.10 1.81 -7.00
C PHE A 11 -6.13 1.16 -6.11
N LYS A 12 -7.30 1.76 -6.04
CA LYS A 12 -8.40 1.25 -5.26
C LYS A 12 -9.47 0.64 -6.17
N ILE A 13 -9.95 -0.53 -5.80
CA ILE A 13 -11.06 -1.20 -6.47
C ILE A 13 -12.14 -1.46 -5.42
N THR A 14 -13.38 -1.12 -5.75
CA THR A 14 -14.53 -1.39 -4.89
C THR A 14 -15.26 -2.61 -5.42
N THR A 15 -15.57 -3.55 -4.55
CA THR A 15 -16.26 -4.79 -4.89
C THR A 15 -17.44 -5.01 -3.96
N PRO A 16 -18.37 -5.93 -4.31
CA PRO A 16 -19.30 -6.43 -3.30
C PRO A 16 -18.53 -7.05 -2.14
N ASP A 17 -19.05 -6.94 -0.92
CA ASP A 17 -18.41 -7.52 0.27
C ASP A 17 -18.91 -8.96 0.43
N LYS A 18 -18.29 -9.89 -0.30
CA LYS A 18 -18.67 -11.31 -0.26
C LYS A 18 -17.48 -12.18 -0.62
N PRO A 19 -17.53 -13.47 -0.21
CA PRO A 19 -16.45 -14.41 -0.53
C PRO A 19 -16.18 -14.50 -2.03
N GLY A 20 -14.92 -14.59 -2.39
CA GLY A 20 -14.47 -14.79 -3.77
C GLY A 20 -14.17 -13.52 -4.56
N GLU A 21 -14.60 -12.35 -4.10
CA GLU A 21 -14.35 -11.10 -4.85
C GLU A 21 -12.87 -10.75 -4.90
N GLY A 22 -12.16 -10.89 -3.77
CA GLY A 22 -10.72 -10.66 -3.75
C GLY A 22 -9.97 -11.64 -4.63
N ALA A 23 -10.34 -12.92 -4.57
CA ALA A 23 -9.72 -13.95 -5.40
C ALA A 23 -9.92 -13.65 -6.89
N HIS A 24 -11.13 -13.23 -7.25
CA HIS A 24 -11.44 -12.89 -8.65
C HIS A 24 -10.60 -11.73 -9.15
N MET A 25 -10.51 -10.65 -8.37
CA MET A 25 -9.73 -9.48 -8.78
C MET A 25 -8.24 -9.78 -8.84
N LEU A 26 -7.71 -10.51 -7.88
CA LEU A 26 -6.30 -10.91 -7.92
C LEU A 26 -6.01 -11.79 -9.14
N ALA A 27 -6.93 -12.69 -9.50
CA ALA A 27 -6.77 -13.53 -10.67
C ALA A 27 -6.75 -12.73 -11.98
N VAL A 28 -7.56 -11.68 -12.09
CA VAL A 28 -7.56 -10.81 -13.26
C VAL A 28 -6.15 -10.27 -13.55
N PHE A 29 -5.48 -9.76 -12.52
CA PHE A 29 -4.15 -9.17 -12.69
C PHE A 29 -3.05 -10.22 -12.81
N ARG A 30 -3.19 -11.36 -12.11
CA ARG A 30 -2.27 -12.49 -12.31
C ARG A 30 -2.30 -12.95 -13.78
N ASP A 31 -3.48 -13.11 -14.33
CA ASP A 31 -3.63 -13.61 -15.71
C ASP A 31 -3.13 -12.59 -16.73
N ALA A 32 -3.09 -11.32 -16.37
CA ALA A 32 -2.48 -10.27 -17.18
C ALA A 32 -0.96 -10.19 -17.01
N GLY A 33 -0.36 -11.06 -16.19
CA GLY A 33 1.08 -11.11 -16.00
C GLY A 33 1.63 -10.05 -15.05
N LEU A 34 0.79 -9.51 -14.19
CA LEU A 34 1.21 -8.42 -13.28
C LEU A 34 1.62 -8.95 -11.93
N ASP A 35 2.62 -8.30 -11.35
CA ASP A 35 3.08 -8.56 -10.01
C ASP A 35 2.73 -7.40 -9.08
N LEU A 36 2.55 -7.71 -7.81
CA LEU A 36 2.18 -6.73 -6.79
C LEU A 36 3.27 -6.60 -5.74
N ILE A 37 3.50 -5.38 -5.29
CA ILE A 37 4.36 -5.10 -4.16
C ILE A 37 3.57 -5.30 -2.87
N ALA A 38 2.31 -4.88 -2.87
CA ALA A 38 1.44 -4.98 -1.71
C ALA A 38 -0.02 -5.07 -2.14
N PHE A 39 -0.81 -5.62 -1.26
CA PHE A 39 -2.25 -5.77 -1.46
C PHE A 39 -2.92 -5.68 -0.10
N SER A 40 -4.02 -4.94 -0.04
CA SER A 40 -4.78 -4.78 1.19
C SER A 40 -6.25 -4.87 0.89
N GLY A 41 -7.00 -5.57 1.72
CA GLY A 41 -8.44 -5.73 1.52
C GLY A 41 -9.19 -5.60 2.83
N PHE A 42 -10.30 -4.86 2.82
CA PHE A 42 -11.10 -4.66 4.01
C PHE A 42 -12.51 -4.20 3.62
N PRO A 43 -13.50 -4.43 4.50
CA PRO A 43 -14.84 -3.94 4.23
C PRO A 43 -14.91 -2.44 4.51
N ARG A 44 -15.70 -1.74 3.69
CA ARG A 44 -15.96 -0.32 3.88
C ARG A 44 -17.34 0.03 3.33
N ALA A 45 -18.20 0.61 4.17
CA ALA A 45 -19.54 1.06 3.80
C ALA A 45 -20.32 -0.06 3.08
N ARG A 46 -20.31 -1.27 3.63
CA ARG A 46 -20.99 -2.46 3.12
C ARG A 46 -20.45 -2.97 1.78
N ARG A 47 -19.28 -2.49 1.39
CA ARG A 47 -18.58 -2.94 0.19
C ARG A 47 -17.22 -3.45 0.59
N GLY A 48 -16.55 -4.13 -0.33
CA GLY A 48 -15.15 -4.47 -0.18
C GLY A 48 -14.31 -3.39 -0.82
N GLN A 49 -13.23 -3.00 -0.15
CA GLN A 49 -12.22 -2.13 -0.73
C GLN A 49 -10.94 -2.92 -0.87
N LEU A 50 -10.39 -2.92 -2.07
CA LEU A 50 -9.12 -3.57 -2.36
C LEU A 50 -8.15 -2.51 -2.84
N ASP A 51 -6.99 -2.43 -2.17
CA ASP A 51 -5.92 -1.51 -2.55
C ASP A 51 -4.79 -2.34 -3.15
N PHE A 52 -4.41 -2.03 -4.38
CA PHE A 52 -3.37 -2.73 -5.12
C PHE A 52 -2.16 -1.82 -5.28
N VAL A 53 -0.99 -2.32 -4.93
CA VAL A 53 0.27 -1.63 -5.17
C VAL A 53 1.05 -2.45 -6.20
N PRO A 54 0.89 -2.14 -7.50
CA PRO A 54 1.56 -2.91 -8.55
C PRO A 54 3.03 -2.55 -8.67
N VAL A 55 3.81 -3.48 -9.19
CA VAL A 55 5.20 -3.21 -9.55
C VAL A 55 5.25 -2.18 -10.68
N ASP A 56 4.34 -2.30 -11.64
CA ASP A 56 4.24 -1.40 -12.80
C ASP A 56 2.85 -0.78 -12.85
N ALA A 57 2.74 0.48 -12.45
CA ALA A 57 1.46 1.17 -12.39
C ALA A 57 0.79 1.34 -13.75
N ALA A 58 1.58 1.63 -14.79
CA ALA A 58 1.03 1.79 -16.13
C ALA A 58 0.46 0.49 -16.68
N ALA A 59 1.17 -0.61 -16.47
CA ALA A 59 0.70 -1.93 -16.88
C ALA A 59 -0.57 -2.34 -16.12
N PHE A 60 -0.64 -2.01 -14.83
CA PHE A 60 -1.82 -2.29 -14.01
C PHE A 60 -3.05 -1.53 -14.56
N LYS A 61 -2.89 -0.25 -14.81
CA LYS A 61 -3.97 0.59 -15.33
C LYS A 61 -4.48 0.08 -16.67
N ASN A 62 -3.55 -0.33 -17.54
CA ASN A 62 -3.91 -0.86 -18.85
C ASN A 62 -4.66 -2.20 -18.73
N ALA A 63 -4.19 -3.09 -17.86
CA ALA A 63 -4.85 -4.38 -17.64
C ALA A 63 -6.26 -4.19 -17.07
N ALA A 64 -6.43 -3.25 -16.14
CA ALA A 64 -7.75 -2.94 -15.59
C ALA A 64 -8.69 -2.44 -16.68
N LYS A 65 -8.21 -1.59 -17.56
CA LYS A 65 -9.00 -1.06 -18.69
C LYS A 65 -9.44 -2.19 -19.62
N GLN A 66 -8.53 -3.09 -19.97
CA GLN A 66 -8.86 -4.20 -20.85
C GLN A 66 -9.85 -5.17 -20.22
N ALA A 67 -9.76 -5.38 -18.92
CA ALA A 67 -10.68 -6.25 -18.19
C ALA A 67 -11.98 -5.54 -17.81
N ARG A 68 -12.12 -4.27 -18.15
CA ARG A 68 -13.27 -3.44 -17.79
C ARG A 68 -13.49 -3.35 -16.29
N VAL A 69 -12.41 -3.30 -15.55
CA VAL A 69 -12.44 -3.12 -14.10
C VAL A 69 -12.24 -1.63 -13.81
N LYS A 70 -13.17 -1.06 -13.04
CA LYS A 70 -13.07 0.35 -12.64
C LYS A 70 -12.07 0.48 -11.50
N VAL A 71 -11.07 1.33 -11.69
CA VAL A 71 -10.06 1.60 -10.65
C VAL A 71 -10.01 3.10 -10.37
N GLU A 72 -9.70 3.43 -9.12
CA GLU A 72 -9.43 4.80 -8.70
C GLU A 72 -7.93 4.92 -8.43
N GLY A 73 -7.30 5.95 -8.96
CA GLY A 73 -5.87 6.19 -8.80
C GLY A 73 -5.19 6.49 -10.12
N PRO A 74 -3.86 6.58 -10.13
CA PRO A 74 -2.99 6.23 -9.00
C PRO A 74 -3.01 7.26 -7.88
N LYS A 75 -2.80 6.79 -6.67
CA LYS A 75 -2.58 7.61 -5.49
C LYS A 75 -1.28 7.16 -4.83
N THR A 76 -0.80 7.93 -3.87
CA THR A 76 0.49 7.65 -3.23
C THR A 76 0.31 6.99 -1.87
N CYS A 77 1.08 5.93 -1.65
CA CYS A 77 1.25 5.31 -0.33
C CYS A 77 2.74 5.24 -0.01
N PHE A 78 3.05 4.80 1.19
CA PHE A 78 4.42 4.67 1.67
C PHE A 78 4.73 3.23 2.00
N LEU A 79 5.95 2.82 1.67
CA LEU A 79 6.47 1.50 2.01
C LEU A 79 7.70 1.68 2.89
N ALA A 80 7.80 0.82 3.90
CA ALA A 80 8.96 0.76 4.77
C ALA A 80 9.44 -0.68 4.86
N GLU A 81 10.75 -0.86 4.95
CA GLU A 81 11.31 -2.17 5.25
C GLU A 81 12.57 -2.01 6.06
N GLY A 82 12.90 -3.02 6.82
CA GLY A 82 14.08 -2.99 7.65
C GLY A 82 14.25 -4.27 8.42
N ASP A 83 15.26 -4.26 9.30
CA ASP A 83 15.51 -5.38 10.17
C ASP A 83 14.39 -5.53 11.19
N ASP A 84 13.94 -6.77 11.37
CA ASP A 84 12.94 -7.09 12.37
C ASP A 84 13.56 -6.92 13.76
N ARG A 85 13.13 -5.91 14.47
CA ARG A 85 13.63 -5.58 15.77
C ARG A 85 12.52 -5.01 16.65
N ARG A 86 12.73 -5.13 17.94
CA ARG A 86 11.79 -4.55 18.90
C ARG A 86 11.73 -3.05 18.70
N GLY A 87 10.52 -2.53 18.55
CA GLY A 87 10.30 -1.08 18.45
C GLY A 87 10.46 -0.47 17.07
N ALA A 88 10.63 -1.25 16.01
CA ALA A 88 10.74 -0.70 14.66
C ALA A 88 9.52 0.15 14.31
N GLY A 89 8.31 -0.34 14.62
CA GLY A 89 7.08 0.41 14.38
C GLY A 89 7.00 1.69 15.21
N ALA A 90 7.46 1.63 16.46
CA ALA A 90 7.47 2.80 17.32
C ALA A 90 8.38 3.90 16.77
N GLU A 91 9.54 3.52 16.23
CA GLU A 91 10.46 4.48 15.63
C GLU A 91 9.84 5.16 14.41
N LEU A 92 9.19 4.38 13.54
CA LEU A 92 8.53 4.92 12.35
C LEU A 92 7.44 5.89 12.74
N MET A 93 6.57 5.48 13.65
CA MET A 93 5.44 6.33 14.07
C MET A 93 5.93 7.59 14.77
N ALA A 94 7.03 7.51 15.53
CA ALA A 94 7.60 8.67 16.20
C ALA A 94 8.10 9.71 15.19
N LYS A 95 8.74 9.28 14.11
CA LYS A 95 9.20 10.20 13.06
C LYS A 95 8.03 10.98 12.43
N LEU A 96 6.93 10.29 12.18
CA LEU A 96 5.75 10.93 11.60
C LEU A 96 5.06 11.84 12.62
N ALA A 97 5.01 11.43 13.88
CA ALA A 97 4.43 12.24 14.95
C ALA A 97 5.21 13.55 15.17
N GLU A 98 6.54 13.48 15.14
CA GLU A 98 7.39 14.68 15.26
C GLU A 98 7.11 15.68 14.14
N ALA A 99 6.81 15.19 12.95
CA ALA A 99 6.44 16.03 11.80
C ALA A 99 4.95 16.44 11.82
N LYS A 100 4.22 16.06 12.87
CA LYS A 100 2.78 16.36 13.03
C LYS A 100 1.94 15.78 11.91
N ILE A 101 2.29 14.58 11.46
CA ILE A 101 1.59 13.86 10.43
C ILE A 101 0.76 12.75 11.07
N ASN A 102 -0.52 12.71 10.73
CA ASN A 102 -1.40 11.65 11.15
C ASN A 102 -1.43 10.55 10.10
N VAL A 103 -1.23 9.31 10.53
CA VAL A 103 -1.30 8.13 9.65
C VAL A 103 -2.75 7.69 9.56
N THR A 104 -3.28 7.59 8.35
CA THR A 104 -4.68 7.18 8.15
C THR A 104 -4.86 5.68 8.21
N ALA A 105 -3.83 4.92 7.84
CA ALA A 105 -3.82 3.46 7.94
C ALA A 105 -2.38 2.97 7.89
N LEU A 106 -2.11 1.87 8.58
CA LEU A 106 -0.79 1.25 8.58
C LEU A 106 -0.93 -0.24 8.84
N GLN A 107 -0.17 -1.02 8.11
CA GLN A 107 -0.04 -2.45 8.33
C GLN A 107 1.44 -2.81 8.26
N ALA A 108 1.88 -3.67 9.17
CA ALA A 108 3.25 -4.15 9.21
C ALA A 108 3.25 -5.65 9.43
N ILE A 109 4.22 -6.32 8.86
CA ILE A 109 4.32 -7.75 8.96
C ILE A 109 5.79 -8.17 8.94
N CYS A 110 6.09 -9.23 9.69
CA CYS A 110 7.38 -9.91 9.65
C CYS A 110 7.18 -11.25 8.97
N ALA A 111 7.71 -11.39 7.76
CA ALA A 111 7.54 -12.60 6.95
C ALA A 111 8.68 -13.59 7.09
N GLY A 112 9.57 -13.39 8.05
CA GLY A 112 10.76 -14.23 8.26
C GLY A 112 12.02 -13.57 7.75
N ASN A 113 13.13 -14.32 7.79
CA ASN A 113 14.45 -13.84 7.36
C ASN A 113 14.97 -12.60 8.10
N GLY A 114 14.43 -12.34 9.28
CA GLY A 114 14.89 -11.20 10.10
C GLY A 114 14.49 -9.83 9.53
N ARG A 115 13.50 -9.79 8.64
CA ARG A 115 13.06 -8.55 8.00
C ARG A 115 11.60 -8.28 8.30
N TYR A 116 11.23 -7.00 8.34
CA TYR A 116 9.83 -6.59 8.38
C TYR A 116 9.52 -5.70 7.18
N GLY A 117 8.25 -5.63 6.85
CA GLY A 117 7.74 -4.69 5.86
C GLY A 117 6.52 -3.98 6.40
N ALA A 118 6.31 -2.75 5.97
CA ALA A 118 5.13 -1.98 6.33
C ALA A 118 4.63 -1.17 5.15
N ILE A 119 3.32 -0.97 5.12
CA ILE A 119 2.67 -0.07 4.19
C ILE A 119 1.79 0.88 4.99
N PHE A 120 1.82 2.16 4.63
CA PHE A 120 0.98 3.11 5.33
C PHE A 120 0.55 4.25 4.41
N TRP A 121 -0.51 4.91 4.82
CA TRP A 121 -1.15 5.99 4.07
C TRP A 121 -1.28 7.20 4.96
N VAL A 122 -1.13 8.37 4.35
CA VAL A 122 -1.40 9.65 4.98
C VAL A 122 -2.38 10.40 4.07
N LYS A 123 -2.95 11.49 4.59
CA LYS A 123 -3.81 12.31 3.73
C LYS A 123 -3.01 12.87 2.56
N PRO A 124 -3.63 13.03 1.38
CA PRO A 124 -2.92 13.55 0.20
C PRO A 124 -2.14 14.83 0.46
N ARG A 125 -2.68 15.75 1.25
CA ARG A 125 -2.02 17.01 1.59
C ARG A 125 -0.74 16.82 2.42
N ASP A 126 -0.57 15.67 3.05
CA ASP A 126 0.57 15.39 3.92
C ASP A 126 1.65 14.53 3.23
N VAL A 127 1.42 14.08 2.00
CA VAL A 127 2.34 13.18 1.31
C VAL A 127 3.74 13.79 1.18
N LYS A 128 3.83 15.03 0.71
CA LYS A 128 5.11 15.69 0.52
C LYS A 128 5.85 15.88 1.85
N LYS A 129 5.14 16.29 2.88
CA LYS A 129 5.69 16.49 4.21
C LYS A 129 6.17 15.17 4.83
N ALA A 130 5.40 14.11 4.65
CA ALA A 130 5.77 12.78 5.14
C ALA A 130 7.03 12.28 4.42
N ALA A 131 7.12 12.45 3.11
CA ALA A 131 8.30 12.08 2.36
C ALA A 131 9.54 12.79 2.89
N GLN A 132 9.44 14.09 3.15
CA GLN A 132 10.55 14.86 3.73
C GLN A 132 10.93 14.35 5.11
N ALA A 133 9.95 14.06 5.96
CA ALA A 133 10.20 13.57 7.31
C ALA A 133 10.92 12.21 7.31
N LEU A 134 10.71 11.40 6.29
CA LEU A 134 11.33 10.09 6.16
C LEU A 134 12.61 10.10 5.31
N GLY A 135 13.02 11.27 4.84
CA GLY A 135 14.24 11.39 4.04
C GLY A 135 14.11 10.90 2.60
N ILE A 136 12.91 10.84 2.08
CA ILE A 136 12.66 10.46 0.69
C ILE A 136 12.84 11.71 -0.17
N GLY A 137 13.79 11.65 -1.06
CA GLY A 137 14.15 12.78 -1.90
C GLY A 137 13.22 13.08 -3.04
#